data_443463395c85e34d964b2e2cb4261caf
#
_entry.id   443463395c85e34d964b2e2cb4261caf
#
_cell.length_a   1.000
_cell.length_b   1.000
_cell.length_c   1.000
_cell.angle_alpha   90.00
_cell.angle_beta   90.00
_cell.angle_gamma   90.00
#
_symmetry.space_group_name_H-M   'P 1'
#
loop_
_entity.id
_entity.type
_entity.pdbx_description
1 polymer ?
#
loop_
_entity_poly.entity_id
_entity_poly.type
_entity_poly.pdbx_seq_one_letter_code
_entity_poly.pdbx_strand_id
1 'polypeptide(L)'
;MLKDSTFENIDGVERETLSRRRSGRCFSAASSDGGGVNLRGRNITSGHGQFQSEIPLREERPCGRLAPSPTGPLHLGNAWAFLLAWLAARAEGGRVVLRMEDIDPARSRPEWAGAICRDLRWLGLDWDEGPDAGCGMADAGPHAPYRQSRAGRLYERAFAVLDAAGRVYPCYCTRKELRALAGAPHGAADGLGDAGAFYPGTCRRLSPAERRERERAGRHSAWRLACPEGATESFDDAVLGPQHFTLAECGGDFALRRSDGVWAYQLAVVVDDARMGVTQVVRGEDILLSTPRQLLLFRLLGERPPRYAHIPLLHDAAGERLAKRHHSLSLGALREAGVRPEAVTAWLARAAGLGEGVPADLAVRLRREGKFPWERLPRTGLRLSDNVAEALRRGDAPLPEPLPACKNT
;
A
#
# COMPACT_ATOMS: atom_id res chain seq x y z
N MET A 1 24.68 -37.12 -41.99
CA MET A 1 24.99 -36.39 -43.23
C MET A 1 24.67 -34.94 -42.93
N LEU A 2 25.72 -34.22 -42.62
CA LEU A 2 26.35 -33.14 -43.39
C LEU A 2 25.46 -31.88 -43.35
N LYS A 3 25.83 -30.78 -42.91
CA LYS A 3 27.01 -29.88 -42.72
C LYS A 3 26.42 -28.47 -42.69
N ASP A 4 26.78 -27.72 -41.76
CA ASP A 4 27.77 -26.63 -41.68
C ASP A 4 27.39 -25.30 -42.32
N SER A 5 27.62 -24.33 -41.46
CA SER A 5 28.32 -23.04 -41.65
C SER A 5 27.45 -21.87 -42.09
N THR A 6 27.63 -20.64 -41.62
CA THR A 6 28.83 -19.91 -41.22
C THR A 6 28.44 -18.61 -40.53
N PHE A 7 29.32 -18.20 -39.63
CA PHE A 7 29.52 -16.85 -39.07
C PHE A 7 29.63 -15.78 -40.15
N GLU A 8 29.18 -14.56 -39.88
CA GLU A 8 29.97 -13.37 -40.15
C GLU A 8 29.69 -12.23 -39.18
N ASN A 9 30.80 -11.82 -38.59
CA ASN A 9 31.05 -10.61 -37.83
C ASN A 9 31.05 -9.38 -38.74
N ILE A 10 30.53 -8.25 -38.29
CA ILE A 10 31.07 -6.94 -38.71
C ILE A 10 31.24 -6.07 -37.46
N ASP A 11 32.50 -5.92 -37.06
CA ASP A 11 33.05 -4.82 -36.25
C ASP A 11 33.16 -3.55 -37.11
N GLY A 12 33.06 -2.40 -36.45
CA GLY A 12 33.73 -1.23 -36.98
C GLY A 12 33.15 0.12 -36.59
N VAL A 13 33.87 0.78 -35.63
CA VAL A 13 34.32 2.19 -35.72
C VAL A 13 33.22 3.25 -35.59
N GLU A 14 33.25 4.25 -34.72
CA GLU A 14 34.33 5.22 -34.48
C GLU A 14 34.16 5.95 -33.14
N ARG A 15 35.30 6.14 -32.48
CA ARG A 15 35.47 7.11 -31.39
C ARG A 15 35.81 8.47 -32.00
N GLU A 16 35.09 9.51 -31.66
CA GLU A 16 35.59 10.86 -31.81
C GLU A 16 35.66 11.60 -30.47
N THR A 17 36.91 11.85 -30.11
CA THR A 17 37.35 12.75 -29.03
C THR A 17 37.34 14.18 -29.56
N LEU A 18 36.72 15.11 -28.88
CA LEU A 18 37.05 16.54 -29.02
C LEU A 18 37.28 17.19 -27.67
N SER A 19 38.49 17.68 -27.56
CA SER A 19 39.16 18.36 -26.48
C SER A 19 38.84 19.88 -26.50
N ARG A 20 38.72 20.41 -25.23
CA ARG A 20 39.12 21.76 -24.80
C ARG A 20 38.67 23.00 -25.57
N ARG A 21 37.96 23.90 -24.87
CA ARG A 21 38.49 25.27 -24.66
C ARG A 21 37.94 25.92 -23.40
N ARG A 22 38.89 26.38 -22.59
CA ARG A 22 38.72 27.33 -21.46
C ARG A 22 38.44 28.72 -22.01
N SER A 23 37.54 29.46 -21.38
CA SER A 23 37.74 30.91 -21.20
C SER A 23 37.01 31.35 -19.92
N GLY A 24 37.79 31.81 -18.99
CA GLY A 24 37.35 32.39 -17.73
C GLY A 24 36.85 33.81 -17.90
N ARG A 25 35.96 34.22 -17.04
CA ARG A 25 35.85 35.60 -16.55
C ARG A 25 35.52 35.59 -15.08
N CYS A 26 36.44 36.09 -14.31
CA CYS A 26 36.21 36.55 -12.94
C CYS A 26 35.23 37.72 -12.96
N PHE A 27 34.30 37.75 -12.02
CA PHE A 27 33.77 38.98 -11.45
C PHE A 27 33.69 38.86 -9.93
N SER A 28 34.14 39.91 -9.33
CA SER A 28 34.48 40.16 -7.94
C SER A 28 33.31 40.14 -6.97
N ALA A 29 33.67 39.90 -5.75
CA ALA A 29 32.90 39.94 -4.52
C ALA A 29 32.12 41.25 -4.28
N ALA A 30 30.92 41.10 -3.73
CA ALA A 30 30.36 42.06 -2.79
C ALA A 30 29.73 41.31 -1.62
N SER A 31 30.29 41.54 -0.46
CA SER A 31 29.84 41.13 0.85
C SER A 31 28.54 41.83 1.23
N SER A 32 27.58 41.17 1.87
CA SER A 32 27.04 41.58 3.18
C SER A 32 25.81 40.76 3.55
N ASP A 33 25.81 40.47 4.80
CA ASP A 33 24.73 40.19 5.74
C ASP A 33 24.33 38.72 5.95
N GLY A 34 24.82 38.34 7.12
CA GLY A 34 24.54 37.08 7.84
C GLY A 34 23.09 36.98 8.31
N GLY A 35 22.53 35.86 8.03
CA GLY A 35 21.33 35.32 8.63
C GLY A 35 21.57 33.85 8.92
N GLY A 36 22.42 33.56 9.89
CA GLY A 36 22.64 32.21 10.40
C GLY A 36 21.39 31.70 11.07
N VAL A 37 20.68 30.76 10.43
CA VAL A 37 19.61 30.01 11.08
C VAL A 37 20.27 28.98 11.99
N ASN A 38 20.29 29.30 13.27
CA ASN A 38 20.82 28.46 14.35
C ASN A 38 19.83 27.31 14.64
N LEU A 39 20.10 26.14 14.08
CA LEU A 39 19.38 24.89 14.39
C LEU A 39 20.01 24.19 15.61
N ARG A 40 20.16 24.89 16.73
CA ARG A 40 20.45 24.25 18.02
C ARG A 40 19.37 24.58 19.02
N GLY A 41 18.72 23.56 19.53
CA GLY A 41 18.00 23.61 20.79
C GLY A 41 16.48 23.66 20.70
N ARG A 42 15.83 22.57 20.33
CA ARG A 42 14.55 22.26 20.97
C ARG A 42 14.70 20.95 21.75
N ASN A 43 14.93 21.12 23.04
CA ASN A 43 14.78 20.07 24.02
C ASN A 43 13.34 19.56 23.95
N ILE A 44 13.16 18.31 23.53
CA ILE A 44 11.89 17.60 23.68
C ILE A 44 11.86 17.11 25.14
N THR A 45 11.34 17.93 26.01
CA THR A 45 10.97 17.54 27.36
C THR A 45 9.83 16.51 27.26
N SER A 46 9.94 15.45 28.04
CA SER A 46 8.94 14.42 28.27
C SER A 46 7.66 15.04 28.90
N GLY A 47 6.77 15.50 28.04
CA GLY A 47 5.45 15.94 28.41
C GLY A 47 4.42 15.01 27.78
N HIS A 48 3.59 14.39 28.59
CA HIS A 48 2.36 13.71 28.20
C HIS A 48 1.39 14.78 27.64
N GLY A 49 1.63 15.22 26.41
CA GLY A 49 0.79 16.17 25.72
C GLY A 49 0.17 15.49 24.50
N GLN A 50 -1.15 15.38 24.49
CA GLN A 50 -1.94 15.11 23.30
C GLN A 50 -1.57 16.15 22.23
N PHE A 51 -0.81 15.73 21.23
CA PHE A 51 -0.62 16.53 20.01
C PHE A 51 -1.85 16.36 19.12
N GLN A 52 -2.86 17.17 19.33
CA GLN A 52 -3.82 17.51 18.28
C GLN A 52 -3.13 18.56 17.40
N SER A 53 -2.62 18.15 16.26
CA SER A 53 -2.17 19.10 15.26
C SER A 53 -3.39 19.64 14.52
N GLU A 54 -3.82 20.85 14.87
CA GLU A 54 -4.70 21.69 14.02
C GLU A 54 -3.90 22.14 12.78
N ILE A 55 -3.78 21.26 11.80
CA ILE A 55 -3.33 21.65 10.46
C ILE A 55 -4.60 21.97 9.68
N PRO A 56 -4.81 23.23 9.21
CA PRO A 56 -6.00 23.55 8.44
C PRO A 56 -6.03 22.69 7.18
N LEU A 57 -7.10 21.92 7.03
CA LEU A 57 -7.38 21.13 5.84
C LEU A 57 -7.60 22.13 4.69
N ARG A 58 -6.65 22.21 3.76
CA ARG A 58 -6.95 22.74 2.43
C ARG A 58 -8.02 21.82 1.83
N GLU A 59 -9.09 22.40 1.29
CA GLU A 59 -10.08 21.69 0.48
C GLU A 59 -9.42 21.24 -0.85
N GLU A 60 -8.53 20.28 -0.77
CA GLU A 60 -8.00 19.63 -1.96
C GLU A 60 -9.04 18.58 -2.39
N ARG A 61 -9.30 18.53 -3.71
CA ARG A 61 -10.18 17.49 -4.27
C ARG A 61 -9.68 16.12 -3.78
N PRO A 62 -10.58 15.26 -3.31
CA PRO A 62 -10.18 13.94 -2.82
C PRO A 62 -9.35 13.18 -3.85
N CYS A 63 -8.36 12.45 -3.37
CA CYS A 63 -7.57 11.53 -4.17
C CYS A 63 -7.63 10.15 -3.54
N GLY A 64 -8.37 9.24 -4.15
CA GLY A 64 -8.39 7.83 -3.80
C GLY A 64 -7.31 7.06 -4.56
N ARG A 65 -7.06 5.80 -4.14
CA ARG A 65 -6.16 4.93 -4.87
C ARG A 65 -6.68 3.51 -4.98
N LEU A 66 -6.40 2.88 -6.12
CA LEU A 66 -6.45 1.44 -6.35
C LEU A 66 -5.01 0.93 -6.26
N ALA A 67 -4.74 0.03 -5.32
CA ALA A 67 -3.36 -0.38 -5.00
C ALA A 67 -3.18 -1.91 -5.02
N PRO A 68 -3.39 -2.55 -6.19
CA PRO A 68 -3.25 -3.99 -6.31
C PRO A 68 -1.80 -4.45 -6.33
N SER A 69 -1.53 -5.60 -5.65
CA SER A 69 -0.26 -6.31 -5.77
C SER A 69 -0.36 -7.38 -6.86
N PRO A 70 0.48 -7.37 -7.90
CA PRO A 70 0.40 -8.29 -9.04
C PRO A 70 1.01 -9.66 -8.72
N THR A 71 0.50 -10.30 -7.67
CA THR A 71 0.96 -11.61 -7.18
C THR A 71 0.00 -12.75 -7.53
N GLY A 72 -1.01 -12.48 -8.34
CA GLY A 72 -2.03 -13.41 -8.83
C GLY A 72 -3.27 -12.66 -9.35
N PRO A 73 -4.30 -13.39 -9.82
CA PRO A 73 -5.52 -12.80 -10.34
C PRO A 73 -6.28 -12.04 -9.25
N LEU A 74 -7.07 -11.02 -9.66
CA LEU A 74 -8.05 -10.39 -8.78
C LEU A 74 -9.23 -11.35 -8.54
N HIS A 75 -9.81 -11.27 -7.36
CA HIS A 75 -11.01 -12.02 -6.96
C HIS A 75 -12.10 -11.06 -6.46
N LEU A 76 -13.30 -11.58 -6.19
CA LEU A 76 -14.44 -10.76 -5.71
C LEU A 76 -14.09 -9.89 -4.50
N GLY A 77 -13.24 -10.36 -3.56
CA GLY A 77 -12.79 -9.55 -2.43
C GLY A 77 -11.95 -8.34 -2.83
N ASN A 78 -11.16 -8.44 -3.91
CA ASN A 78 -10.45 -7.29 -4.47
C ASN A 78 -11.43 -6.33 -5.17
N ALA A 79 -12.38 -6.88 -5.96
CA ALA A 79 -13.42 -6.09 -6.62
C ALA A 79 -14.25 -5.28 -5.62
N TRP A 80 -14.60 -5.90 -4.47
CA TRP A 80 -15.26 -5.24 -3.33
C TRP A 80 -14.48 -4.02 -2.85
N ALA A 81 -13.22 -4.20 -2.50
CA ALA A 81 -12.39 -3.12 -1.98
C ALA A 81 -12.15 -2.02 -3.02
N PHE A 82 -11.89 -2.39 -4.29
CA PHE A 82 -11.62 -1.41 -5.34
C PHE A 82 -12.87 -0.65 -5.78
N LEU A 83 -14.03 -1.31 -5.84
CA LEU A 83 -15.29 -0.63 -6.13
C LEU A 83 -15.60 0.44 -5.06
N LEU A 84 -15.48 0.09 -3.78
CA LEU A 84 -15.73 1.03 -2.69
C LEU A 84 -14.70 2.17 -2.66
N ALA A 85 -13.42 1.88 -2.90
CA ALA A 85 -12.38 2.91 -2.99
C ALA A 85 -12.63 3.87 -4.15
N TRP A 86 -13.02 3.35 -5.30
CA TRP A 86 -13.33 4.13 -6.49
C TRP A 86 -14.60 4.98 -6.29
N LEU A 87 -15.69 4.38 -5.80
CA LEU A 87 -16.93 5.08 -5.54
C LEU A 87 -16.75 6.19 -4.49
N ALA A 88 -15.99 5.94 -3.43
CA ALA A 88 -15.75 6.95 -2.40
C ALA A 88 -15.02 8.18 -2.97
N ALA A 89 -13.99 7.97 -3.80
CA ALA A 89 -13.30 9.09 -4.44
C ALA A 89 -14.20 9.81 -5.46
N ARG A 90 -14.89 9.06 -6.34
CA ARG A 90 -15.75 9.64 -7.40
C ARG A 90 -16.97 10.35 -6.87
N ALA A 91 -17.57 9.86 -5.77
CA ALA A 91 -18.71 10.49 -5.11
C ALA A 91 -18.37 11.91 -4.61
N GLU A 92 -17.15 12.14 -4.17
CA GLU A 92 -16.68 13.45 -3.73
C GLU A 92 -16.03 14.28 -4.88
N GLY A 93 -16.16 13.81 -6.14
CA GLY A 93 -15.59 14.50 -7.32
C GLY A 93 -14.07 14.42 -7.39
N GLY A 94 -13.50 13.46 -6.69
CA GLY A 94 -12.07 13.23 -6.58
C GLY A 94 -11.47 12.47 -7.76
N ARG A 95 -10.13 12.44 -7.78
CA ARG A 95 -9.34 11.64 -8.71
C ARG A 95 -9.01 10.27 -8.12
N VAL A 96 -8.70 9.33 -9.00
CA VAL A 96 -8.31 7.96 -8.64
C VAL A 96 -6.93 7.68 -9.23
N VAL A 97 -6.02 7.20 -8.40
CA VAL A 97 -4.68 6.75 -8.81
C VAL A 97 -4.65 5.23 -8.83
N LEU A 98 -4.19 4.64 -9.91
CA LEU A 98 -3.81 3.23 -9.95
C LEU A 98 -2.32 3.09 -9.64
N ARG A 99 -1.98 2.44 -8.53
CA ARG A 99 -0.61 2.11 -8.15
C ARG A 99 -0.41 0.60 -8.14
N MET A 100 0.58 0.13 -8.90
CA MET A 100 0.93 -1.28 -8.93
C MET A 100 1.94 -1.58 -7.79
N GLU A 101 1.51 -2.35 -6.79
CA GLU A 101 2.32 -2.71 -5.64
C GLU A 101 3.15 -3.97 -5.91
N ASP A 102 4.15 -3.80 -6.78
CA ASP A 102 5.08 -4.83 -7.28
C ASP A 102 6.47 -4.76 -6.63
N ILE A 103 6.54 -4.33 -5.38
CA ILE A 103 7.78 -4.11 -4.65
C ILE A 103 8.58 -5.39 -4.39
N ASP A 104 7.91 -6.54 -4.28
CA ASP A 104 8.54 -7.86 -4.07
C ASP A 104 8.68 -8.59 -5.42
N PRO A 105 9.90 -8.60 -6.03
CA PRO A 105 10.09 -9.19 -7.35
C PRO A 105 9.94 -10.71 -7.36
N ALA A 106 10.11 -11.38 -6.21
CA ALA A 106 9.94 -12.82 -6.11
C ALA A 106 8.46 -13.25 -6.21
N ARG A 107 7.53 -12.37 -5.84
CA ARG A 107 6.09 -12.64 -5.81
C ARG A 107 5.33 -11.97 -6.94
N SER A 108 5.85 -10.86 -7.47
CA SER A 108 5.19 -10.05 -8.49
C SER A 108 5.49 -10.58 -9.89
N ARG A 109 4.47 -10.59 -10.74
CA ARG A 109 4.56 -11.07 -12.11
C ARG A 109 3.98 -10.03 -13.08
N PRO A 110 4.69 -9.67 -14.16
CA PRO A 110 4.22 -8.68 -15.15
C PRO A 110 2.88 -9.04 -15.80
N GLU A 111 2.64 -10.33 -16.05
CA GLU A 111 1.38 -10.82 -16.63
C GLU A 111 0.17 -10.51 -15.75
N TRP A 112 0.33 -10.58 -14.42
CA TRP A 112 -0.73 -10.22 -13.49
C TRP A 112 -1.00 -8.72 -13.46
N ALA A 113 0.03 -7.89 -13.63
CA ALA A 113 -0.16 -6.45 -13.72
C ALA A 113 -1.05 -6.06 -14.90
N GLY A 114 -0.83 -6.66 -16.08
CA GLY A 114 -1.70 -6.47 -17.25
C GLY A 114 -3.12 -7.02 -17.04
N ALA A 115 -3.24 -8.20 -16.43
CA ALA A 115 -4.55 -8.78 -16.10
C ALA A 115 -5.35 -7.89 -15.15
N ILE A 116 -4.73 -7.35 -14.12
CA ILE A 116 -5.34 -6.43 -13.14
C ILE A 116 -5.92 -5.19 -13.85
N CYS A 117 -5.17 -4.56 -14.75
CA CYS A 117 -5.68 -3.40 -15.50
C CYS A 117 -6.90 -3.78 -16.35
N ARG A 118 -6.88 -4.94 -17.00
CA ARG A 118 -8.05 -5.44 -17.77
C ARG A 118 -9.24 -5.72 -16.89
N ASP A 119 -9.03 -6.33 -15.72
CA ASP A 119 -10.10 -6.68 -14.79
C ASP A 119 -10.75 -5.44 -14.17
N LEU A 120 -9.97 -4.43 -13.80
CA LEU A 120 -10.50 -3.15 -13.29
C LEU A 120 -11.36 -2.45 -14.36
N ARG A 121 -10.90 -2.40 -15.61
CA ARG A 121 -11.70 -1.82 -16.71
C ARG A 121 -12.94 -2.65 -17.04
N TRP A 122 -12.85 -3.97 -16.97
CA TRP A 122 -14.01 -4.84 -17.13
C TRP A 122 -15.08 -4.54 -16.09
N LEU A 123 -14.69 -4.21 -14.84
CA LEU A 123 -15.62 -3.76 -13.79
C LEU A 123 -16.14 -2.32 -13.99
N GLY A 124 -15.65 -1.59 -15.01
CA GLY A 124 -15.99 -0.17 -15.20
C GLY A 124 -15.26 0.78 -14.24
N LEU A 125 -14.13 0.36 -13.67
CA LEU A 125 -13.30 1.18 -12.78
C LEU A 125 -12.15 1.79 -13.58
N ASP A 126 -12.23 3.07 -13.85
CA ASP A 126 -11.19 3.87 -14.49
C ASP A 126 -10.23 4.50 -13.45
N TRP A 127 -9.18 5.13 -13.94
CA TRP A 127 -8.26 5.92 -13.14
C TRP A 127 -7.70 7.10 -13.93
N ASP A 128 -7.35 8.17 -13.21
CA ASP A 128 -6.84 9.40 -13.81
C ASP A 128 -5.32 9.37 -13.97
N GLU A 129 -4.63 8.66 -13.08
CA GLU A 129 -3.18 8.53 -13.05
C GLU A 129 -2.78 7.08 -12.76
N GLY A 130 -1.72 6.62 -13.39
CA GLY A 130 -1.25 5.26 -13.18
C GLY A 130 -0.66 4.63 -14.42
N PRO A 131 -0.42 3.30 -14.40
CA PRO A 131 -0.07 2.56 -15.59
C PRO A 131 -1.19 2.69 -16.62
N ASP A 132 -0.87 3.13 -17.83
CA ASP A 132 -1.84 3.09 -18.91
C ASP A 132 -2.20 1.64 -19.23
N ALA A 133 -3.46 1.39 -19.47
CA ALA A 133 -3.92 0.06 -19.88
C ALA A 133 -3.65 -0.24 -21.35
N GLY A 134 -2.97 0.64 -22.04
CA GLY A 134 -2.34 0.33 -23.31
C GLY A 134 -1.28 -0.77 -23.15
N CYS A 135 -0.92 -1.41 -24.25
CA CYS A 135 -0.07 -2.61 -24.26
C CYS A 135 1.34 -2.43 -23.65
N GLY A 136 1.76 -1.23 -23.30
CA GLY A 136 3.11 -0.96 -22.83
C GLY A 136 3.27 -0.74 -21.32
N MET A 137 2.19 -0.70 -20.56
CA MET A 137 2.25 -0.37 -19.13
C MET A 137 3.02 0.94 -18.84
N ALA A 138 2.98 1.88 -19.77
CA ALA A 138 3.56 3.20 -19.56
C ALA A 138 2.82 3.93 -18.43
N ASP A 139 3.57 4.63 -17.59
CA ASP A 139 2.98 5.45 -16.55
C ASP A 139 2.37 6.73 -17.16
N ALA A 140 1.12 7.03 -16.79
CA ALA A 140 0.43 8.24 -17.22
C ALA A 140 0.07 9.08 -15.98
N GLY A 141 0.49 10.34 -15.98
CA GLY A 141 0.23 11.31 -14.91
C GLY A 141 1.49 11.92 -14.30
N PRO A 142 1.31 12.98 -13.47
CA PRO A 142 2.42 13.79 -12.96
C PRO A 142 3.23 13.13 -11.83
N HIS A 143 2.70 12.07 -11.19
CA HIS A 143 3.30 11.45 -10.02
C HIS A 143 4.00 10.12 -10.32
N ALA A 144 4.46 9.91 -11.56
CA ALA A 144 5.24 8.72 -11.93
C ALA A 144 6.52 8.59 -11.05
N PRO A 145 6.99 7.35 -10.81
CA PRO A 145 6.48 6.07 -11.30
C PRO A 145 5.30 5.55 -10.47
N TYR A 146 4.33 4.89 -11.11
CA TYR A 146 3.18 4.27 -10.42
C TYR A 146 3.38 2.78 -10.12
N ARG A 147 4.60 2.29 -10.35
CA ARG A 147 5.05 0.94 -9.98
C ARG A 147 6.05 1.04 -8.84
N GLN A 148 5.80 0.32 -7.76
CA GLN A 148 6.68 0.34 -6.58
C GLN A 148 8.08 -0.17 -6.90
N SER A 149 8.22 -1.15 -7.79
CA SER A 149 9.51 -1.67 -8.26
C SER A 149 10.41 -0.60 -8.90
N ARG A 150 9.83 0.50 -9.40
CA ARG A 150 10.56 1.62 -10.01
C ARG A 150 10.80 2.80 -9.06
N ALA A 151 10.21 2.77 -7.87
CA ALA A 151 10.25 3.88 -6.90
C ALA A 151 11.41 3.78 -5.88
N GLY A 152 12.31 2.83 -6.01
CA GLY A 152 13.37 2.53 -5.04
C GLY A 152 14.19 3.72 -4.56
N ARG A 153 14.51 4.69 -5.46
CA ARG A 153 15.22 5.93 -5.08
C ARG A 153 14.40 6.84 -4.17
N LEU A 154 13.09 6.81 -4.27
CA LEU A 154 12.20 7.60 -3.42
C LEU A 154 12.17 7.00 -2.00
N TYR A 155 12.11 5.68 -1.90
CA TYR A 155 12.18 4.98 -0.63
C TYR A 155 13.55 5.14 0.04
N GLU A 156 14.64 5.14 -0.73
CA GLU A 156 15.99 5.43 -0.24
C GLU A 156 16.07 6.83 0.41
N ARG A 157 15.48 7.85 -0.23
CA ARG A 157 15.45 9.22 0.32
C ARG A 157 14.66 9.28 1.63
N ALA A 158 13.49 8.66 1.67
CA ALA A 158 12.68 8.60 2.88
C ALA A 158 13.39 7.84 4.01
N PHE A 159 14.05 6.74 3.68
CA PHE A 159 14.87 5.99 4.62
C PHE A 159 16.01 6.85 5.18
N ALA A 160 16.73 7.60 4.33
CA ALA A 160 17.82 8.48 4.75
C ALA A 160 17.35 9.56 5.73
N VAL A 161 16.13 10.11 5.56
CA VAL A 161 15.53 11.06 6.51
C VAL A 161 15.32 10.40 7.87
N LEU A 162 14.77 9.19 7.89
CA LEU A 162 14.53 8.44 9.12
C LEU A 162 15.83 8.02 9.81
N ASP A 163 16.86 7.65 9.05
CA ASP A 163 18.19 7.28 9.55
C ASP A 163 18.91 8.49 10.14
N ALA A 164 18.91 9.62 9.43
CA ALA A 164 19.48 10.88 9.94
C ALA A 164 18.79 11.36 11.23
N ALA A 165 17.50 11.05 11.40
CA ALA A 165 16.76 11.30 12.64
C ALA A 165 17.07 10.28 13.75
N GLY A 166 17.97 9.32 13.55
CA GLY A 166 18.33 8.29 14.52
C GLY A 166 17.20 7.30 14.82
N ARG A 167 16.25 7.15 13.88
CA ARG A 167 15.07 6.30 14.06
C ARG A 167 15.24 4.90 13.47
N VAL A 168 16.37 4.61 12.85
CA VAL A 168 16.59 3.34 12.15
C VAL A 168 17.72 2.55 12.79
N TYR A 169 17.61 1.24 12.81
CA TYR A 169 18.65 0.35 13.31
C TYR A 169 18.66 -0.99 12.55
N PRO A 170 19.83 -1.66 12.46
CA PRO A 170 19.95 -2.96 11.82
C PRO A 170 19.40 -4.08 12.72
N CYS A 171 18.65 -5.00 12.12
CA CYS A 171 18.08 -6.18 12.78
C CYS A 171 18.60 -7.45 12.09
N TYR A 172 19.26 -8.31 12.83
CA TYR A 172 19.87 -9.54 12.33
C TYR A 172 19.05 -10.81 12.63
N CYS A 173 17.81 -10.66 13.15
CA CYS A 173 16.95 -11.78 13.45
C CYS A 173 16.48 -12.49 12.17
N THR A 174 16.56 -13.81 12.16
CA THR A 174 16.00 -14.65 11.10
C THR A 174 14.46 -14.71 11.22
N ARG A 175 13.79 -15.13 10.14
CA ARG A 175 12.34 -15.36 10.18
C ARG A 175 11.93 -16.38 11.26
N LYS A 176 12.77 -17.42 11.46
CA LYS A 176 12.52 -18.44 12.50
C LYS A 176 12.60 -17.83 13.90
N GLU A 177 13.63 -17.02 14.18
CA GLU A 177 13.78 -16.31 15.45
C GLU A 177 12.62 -15.33 15.69
N LEU A 178 12.20 -14.59 14.65
CA LEU A 178 11.06 -13.66 14.76
C LEU A 178 9.75 -14.39 15.10
N ARG A 179 9.48 -15.54 14.47
CA ARG A 179 8.30 -16.37 14.80
C ARG A 179 8.35 -16.91 16.23
N ALA A 180 9.53 -17.34 16.68
CA ALA A 180 9.71 -17.82 18.06
C ALA A 180 9.50 -16.72 19.09
N LEU A 181 9.98 -15.49 18.82
CA LEU A 181 9.78 -14.32 19.67
C LEU A 181 8.30 -13.90 19.76
N ALA A 182 7.53 -14.14 18.73
CA ALA A 182 6.15 -13.75 18.65
C ALA A 182 5.20 -14.64 19.46
N GLY A 183 5.67 -15.80 19.95
CA GLY A 183 4.82 -16.75 20.69
C GLY A 183 3.63 -17.30 19.89
N ALA A 184 3.57 -17.07 18.55
CA ALA A 184 2.42 -17.37 17.74
C ALA A 184 2.41 -18.84 17.32
N PRO A 185 1.29 -19.58 17.50
CA PRO A 185 1.07 -20.86 16.83
C PRO A 185 1.15 -20.71 15.31
N HIS A 186 1.59 -21.75 14.63
CA HIS A 186 1.60 -21.81 13.18
C HIS A 186 0.23 -21.40 12.60
N GLY A 187 0.17 -20.28 11.86
CA GLY A 187 -1.03 -19.82 11.15
C GLY A 187 -1.44 -18.37 11.35
N ALA A 188 -1.10 -17.73 12.45
CA ALA A 188 -1.49 -16.33 12.70
C ALA A 188 -0.63 -15.30 11.94
N ALA A 189 0.53 -15.70 11.40
CA ALA A 189 1.46 -14.80 10.72
C ALA A 189 1.13 -14.55 9.23
N ASP A 190 0.29 -15.39 8.61
CA ASP A 190 0.02 -15.32 7.16
C ASP A 190 -1.09 -14.32 6.79
N GLY A 191 -1.86 -13.83 7.78
CA GLY A 191 -2.96 -12.87 7.57
C GLY A 191 -2.61 -11.40 7.78
N LEU A 192 -1.49 -11.10 8.43
CA LEU A 192 -1.13 -9.72 8.83
C LEU A 192 -0.03 -9.08 7.95
N GLY A 193 0.40 -9.74 6.87
CA GLY A 193 1.49 -9.26 6.04
C GLY A 193 2.76 -9.00 6.88
N ASP A 194 3.48 -7.91 6.62
CA ASP A 194 4.60 -7.45 7.48
C ASP A 194 4.14 -6.95 8.87
N ALA A 195 2.84 -6.87 9.13
CA ALA A 195 2.24 -6.52 10.42
C ALA A 195 2.22 -7.70 11.41
N GLY A 196 2.60 -8.91 10.95
CA GLY A 196 2.65 -10.10 11.78
C GLY A 196 3.60 -9.93 12.95
N ALA A 197 3.33 -10.62 14.03
CA ALA A 197 4.15 -10.85 15.22
C ALA A 197 4.84 -9.63 15.86
N PHE A 198 4.54 -9.40 17.13
CA PHE A 198 5.23 -8.42 17.98
C PHE A 198 6.75 -8.64 17.93
N TYR A 199 7.49 -7.56 17.68
CA TYR A 199 8.94 -7.58 17.73
C TYR A 199 9.45 -6.80 18.96
N PRO A 200 10.11 -7.46 19.91
CA PRO A 200 10.48 -6.87 21.22
C PRO A 200 11.70 -5.94 21.15
N GLY A 201 12.19 -5.57 19.97
CA GLY A 201 13.34 -4.69 19.84
C GLY A 201 14.70 -5.33 20.15
N THR A 202 14.82 -6.65 20.08
CA THR A 202 16.03 -7.41 20.45
C THR A 202 17.32 -6.83 19.86
N CYS A 203 17.34 -6.49 18.56
CA CYS A 203 18.52 -5.93 17.91
C CYS A 203 18.70 -4.41 18.12
N ARG A 204 17.71 -3.73 18.65
CA ARG A 204 17.77 -2.27 18.90
C ARG A 204 18.85 -1.91 19.92
N ARG A 205 19.07 -2.79 20.91
CA ARG A 205 20.00 -2.58 22.02
C ARG A 205 21.39 -3.17 21.80
N LEU A 206 21.66 -3.76 20.61
CA LEU A 206 22.98 -4.31 20.32
C LEU A 206 24.04 -3.21 20.28
N SER A 207 25.14 -3.47 21.02
CA SER A 207 26.34 -2.65 20.96
C SER A 207 27.01 -2.74 19.58
N PRO A 208 27.86 -1.79 19.21
CA PRO A 208 28.61 -1.86 17.97
C PRO A 208 29.49 -3.13 17.85
N ALA A 209 29.98 -3.69 18.97
CA ALA A 209 30.77 -4.92 18.98
C ALA A 209 29.89 -6.14 18.60
N GLU A 210 28.70 -6.28 19.22
CA GLU A 210 27.75 -7.35 18.93
C GLU A 210 27.22 -7.29 17.49
N ARG A 211 27.00 -6.08 16.96
CA ARG A 211 26.63 -5.91 15.54
C ARG A 211 27.72 -6.46 14.62
N ARG A 212 28.99 -6.06 14.83
CA ARG A 212 30.12 -6.55 14.05
C ARG A 212 30.32 -8.07 14.16
N GLU A 213 30.03 -8.65 15.32
CA GLU A 213 30.07 -10.10 15.50
C GLU A 213 29.07 -10.81 14.63
N ARG A 214 27.80 -10.32 14.61
CA ARG A 214 26.73 -10.87 13.75
C ARG A 214 27.07 -10.74 12.27
N GLU A 215 27.63 -9.61 11.86
CA GLU A 215 28.06 -9.36 10.48
C GLU A 215 29.22 -10.31 10.08
N ARG A 216 30.20 -10.52 10.96
CA ARG A 216 31.30 -11.51 10.73
C ARG A 216 30.76 -12.95 10.65
N ALA A 217 29.66 -13.23 11.37
CA ALA A 217 28.96 -14.51 11.28
C ALA A 217 28.10 -14.65 9.99
N GLY A 218 28.23 -13.72 9.04
CA GLY A 218 27.53 -13.76 7.76
C GLY A 218 26.04 -13.39 7.83
N ARG A 219 25.59 -12.77 8.92
CA ARG A 219 24.18 -12.35 9.05
C ARG A 219 23.92 -11.04 8.30
N HIS A 220 23.00 -11.06 7.34
CA HIS A 220 22.52 -9.87 6.66
C HIS A 220 21.45 -9.17 7.51
N SER A 221 21.57 -7.85 7.63
CA SER A 221 20.62 -7.06 8.41
C SER A 221 19.38 -6.67 7.58
N ALA A 222 18.21 -6.79 8.19
CA ALA A 222 17.04 -5.97 7.84
C ALA A 222 17.18 -4.63 8.56
N TRP A 223 16.48 -3.61 8.10
CA TRP A 223 16.44 -2.30 8.73
C TRP A 223 15.07 -2.04 9.32
N ARG A 224 15.01 -1.68 10.60
CA ARG A 224 13.76 -1.43 11.31
C ARG A 224 13.64 0.00 11.79
N LEU A 225 12.38 0.48 11.82
CA LEU A 225 12.04 1.71 12.54
C LEU A 225 11.96 1.40 14.03
N ALA A 226 12.62 2.24 14.83
CA ALA A 226 12.50 2.23 16.27
C ALA A 226 11.25 3.01 16.68
N CYS A 227 10.20 2.31 17.09
CA CYS A 227 9.01 2.94 17.65
C CYS A 227 9.32 3.56 19.01
N PRO A 228 8.81 4.77 19.32
CA PRO A 228 8.93 5.31 20.68
C PRO A 228 8.21 4.39 21.67
N GLU A 229 8.78 4.23 22.85
CA GLU A 229 8.18 3.45 23.92
C GLU A 229 6.89 4.11 24.39
N GLY A 230 5.84 3.31 24.58
CA GLY A 230 4.52 3.82 24.99
C GLY A 230 3.79 4.67 23.95
N ALA A 231 4.34 4.81 22.73
CA ALA A 231 3.68 5.62 21.70
C ALA A 231 2.34 5.04 21.28
N THR A 232 1.36 5.93 21.18
CA THR A 232 -0.01 5.65 20.75
C THR A 232 -0.34 6.44 19.48
N GLU A 233 -1.26 5.92 18.69
CA GLU A 233 -1.85 6.60 17.55
C GLU A 233 -3.37 6.51 17.64
N SER A 234 -4.02 7.63 17.33
CA SER A 234 -5.47 7.73 17.25
C SER A 234 -5.88 8.29 15.91
N PHE A 235 -6.95 7.78 15.35
CA PHE A 235 -7.54 8.28 14.11
C PHE A 235 -9.02 7.93 14.04
N ASP A 236 -9.76 8.71 13.27
CA ASP A 236 -11.15 8.42 12.96
C ASP A 236 -11.22 7.61 11.67
N ASP A 237 -11.71 6.38 11.77
CA ASP A 237 -11.99 5.55 10.62
C ASP A 237 -13.42 5.77 10.14
N ALA A 238 -13.59 5.99 8.83
CA ALA A 238 -14.90 6.33 8.29
C ALA A 238 -15.95 5.21 8.41
N VAL A 239 -15.50 3.95 8.56
CA VAL A 239 -16.36 2.78 8.72
C VAL A 239 -16.39 2.31 10.17
N LEU A 240 -15.22 2.16 10.81
CA LEU A 240 -15.09 1.58 12.14
C LEU A 240 -15.24 2.61 13.27
N GLY A 241 -15.25 3.92 12.95
CA GLY A 241 -15.28 4.99 13.95
C GLY A 241 -13.93 5.25 14.59
N PRO A 242 -13.90 5.90 15.78
CA PRO A 242 -12.66 6.24 16.46
C PRO A 242 -11.82 5.02 16.79
N GLN A 243 -10.54 5.07 16.45
CA GLN A 243 -9.57 4.01 16.69
C GLN A 243 -8.42 4.54 17.54
N HIS A 244 -7.96 3.72 18.49
CA HIS A 244 -6.84 4.04 19.36
C HIS A 244 -6.00 2.80 19.59
N PHE A 245 -4.70 2.87 19.28
CA PHE A 245 -3.78 1.76 19.41
C PHE A 245 -2.45 2.22 20.00
N THR A 246 -1.85 1.38 20.84
CA THR A 246 -0.42 1.48 21.11
C THR A 246 0.37 0.88 19.93
N LEU A 247 1.54 1.42 19.64
CA LEU A 247 2.40 0.84 18.60
C LEU A 247 2.90 -0.57 18.97
N ALA A 248 2.93 -0.89 20.26
CA ALA A 248 3.23 -2.23 20.75
C ALA A 248 2.17 -3.25 20.31
N GLU A 249 0.88 -2.93 20.47
CA GLU A 249 -0.24 -3.76 20.00
C GLU A 249 -0.19 -3.96 18.48
N CYS A 250 0.31 -2.97 17.75
CA CYS A 250 0.51 -3.05 16.31
C CYS A 250 1.79 -3.82 15.91
N GLY A 251 2.49 -4.49 16.85
CA GLY A 251 3.66 -5.31 16.64
C GLY A 251 5.01 -4.60 16.87
N GLY A 252 5.03 -3.40 17.42
CA GLY A 252 6.25 -2.70 17.83
C GLY A 252 7.12 -2.24 16.65
N ASP A 253 8.43 -2.33 16.80
CA ASP A 253 9.39 -1.93 15.77
C ASP A 253 9.23 -2.76 14.50
N PHE A 254 9.08 -2.11 13.36
CA PHE A 254 8.76 -2.75 12.09
C PHE A 254 9.81 -2.51 11.00
N ALA A 255 9.85 -3.42 10.03
CA ALA A 255 10.81 -3.35 8.94
C ALA A 255 10.53 -2.17 7.99
N LEU A 256 11.59 -1.47 7.60
CA LEU A 256 11.63 -0.49 6.51
C LEU A 256 12.29 -1.10 5.26
N ARG A 257 13.30 -1.95 5.46
CA ARG A 257 13.99 -2.69 4.40
C ARG A 257 14.33 -4.08 4.89
N ARG A 258 14.07 -5.08 4.06
CA ARG A 258 14.34 -6.49 4.35
C ARG A 258 15.83 -6.79 4.20
N SER A 259 16.28 -7.91 4.77
CA SER A 259 17.67 -8.38 4.67
C SER A 259 18.11 -8.77 3.25
N ASP A 260 17.16 -9.02 2.35
CA ASP A 260 17.40 -9.25 0.92
C ASP A 260 17.42 -7.94 0.10
N GLY A 261 17.34 -6.79 0.77
CA GLY A 261 17.39 -5.46 0.16
C GLY A 261 16.05 -4.93 -0.36
N VAL A 262 14.99 -5.72 -0.32
CA VAL A 262 13.64 -5.30 -0.73
C VAL A 262 13.05 -4.32 0.29
N TRP A 263 12.46 -3.22 -0.18
CA TRP A 263 11.76 -2.27 0.66
C TRP A 263 10.51 -2.89 1.27
N ALA A 264 10.21 -2.55 2.52
CA ALA A 264 9.04 -3.06 3.20
C ALA A 264 7.78 -2.27 2.86
N TYR A 265 6.64 -2.95 2.89
CA TYR A 265 5.31 -2.40 2.59
C TYR A 265 5.02 -1.11 3.33
N GLN A 266 5.30 -1.04 4.64
CA GLN A 266 4.94 0.12 5.47
C GLN A 266 5.61 1.42 4.97
N LEU A 267 6.90 1.37 4.61
CA LEU A 267 7.60 2.53 4.07
C LEU A 267 7.10 2.87 2.67
N ALA A 268 6.97 1.87 1.81
CA ALA A 268 6.62 2.09 0.41
C ALA A 268 5.24 2.72 0.26
N VAL A 269 4.23 2.21 0.97
CA VAL A 269 2.86 2.72 0.87
C VAL A 269 2.77 4.17 1.36
N VAL A 270 3.45 4.51 2.45
CA VAL A 270 3.44 5.89 2.99
C VAL A 270 4.11 6.87 2.04
N VAL A 271 5.29 6.53 1.53
CA VAL A 271 6.00 7.38 0.55
C VAL A 271 5.18 7.57 -0.71
N ASP A 272 4.56 6.51 -1.20
CA ASP A 272 3.74 6.57 -2.40
C ASP A 272 2.44 7.35 -2.19
N ASP A 273 1.71 7.12 -1.09
CA ASP A 273 0.49 7.86 -0.78
C ASP A 273 0.78 9.36 -0.63
N ALA A 274 1.86 9.73 0.07
CA ALA A 274 2.27 11.12 0.23
C ALA A 274 2.59 11.80 -1.12
N ARG A 275 3.49 11.21 -1.93
CA ARG A 275 3.94 11.83 -3.20
C ARG A 275 2.87 11.85 -4.28
N MET A 276 1.91 10.91 -4.25
CA MET A 276 0.77 10.88 -5.17
C MET A 276 -0.39 11.77 -4.70
N GLY A 277 -0.25 12.42 -3.54
CA GLY A 277 -1.28 13.27 -2.96
C GLY A 277 -2.56 12.50 -2.64
N VAL A 278 -2.42 11.25 -2.16
CA VAL A 278 -3.57 10.44 -1.73
C VAL A 278 -4.13 11.02 -0.44
N THR A 279 -5.41 11.36 -0.46
CA THR A 279 -6.12 11.96 0.69
C THR A 279 -7.13 10.99 1.31
N GLN A 280 -7.41 9.86 0.63
CA GLN A 280 -8.39 8.88 1.08
C GLN A 280 -7.91 7.45 0.78
N VAL A 281 -7.89 6.63 1.82
CA VAL A 281 -7.48 5.22 1.76
C VAL A 281 -8.63 4.34 2.18
N VAL A 282 -9.23 3.63 1.21
CA VAL A 282 -10.20 2.57 1.46
C VAL A 282 -9.51 1.23 1.25
N ARG A 283 -9.63 0.32 2.23
CA ARG A 283 -8.97 -0.99 2.21
C ARG A 283 -9.63 -1.98 3.18
N GLY A 284 -9.29 -3.24 3.10
CA GLY A 284 -9.81 -4.26 4.02
C GLY A 284 -9.39 -4.04 5.47
N GLU A 285 -10.24 -4.40 6.41
CA GLU A 285 -10.00 -4.30 7.86
C GLU A 285 -8.85 -5.20 8.35
N ASP A 286 -8.46 -6.21 7.56
CA ASP A 286 -7.34 -7.11 7.84
C ASP A 286 -5.98 -6.41 7.98
N ILE A 287 -5.87 -5.19 7.47
CA ILE A 287 -4.64 -4.39 7.59
C ILE A 287 -4.84 -3.14 8.47
N LEU A 288 -5.89 -3.12 9.31
CA LEU A 288 -6.16 -2.04 10.26
C LEU A 288 -4.95 -1.73 11.15
N LEU A 289 -4.30 -2.76 11.69
CA LEU A 289 -3.11 -2.64 12.55
C LEU A 289 -1.86 -2.08 11.84
N SER A 290 -1.89 -1.96 10.52
CA SER A 290 -0.85 -1.24 9.78
C SER A 290 -1.02 0.29 9.84
N THR A 291 -2.23 0.79 10.08
CA THR A 291 -2.53 2.23 10.08
C THR A 291 -1.73 3.01 11.12
N PRO A 292 -1.63 2.58 12.39
CA PRO A 292 -0.83 3.30 13.38
C PRO A 292 0.65 3.42 13.01
N ARG A 293 1.23 2.37 12.39
CA ARG A 293 2.62 2.39 11.89
C ARG A 293 2.81 3.38 10.74
N GLN A 294 1.82 3.43 9.85
CA GLN A 294 1.82 4.36 8.72
C GLN A 294 1.64 5.80 9.19
N LEU A 295 0.76 6.06 10.16
CA LEU A 295 0.59 7.38 10.80
C LEU A 295 1.90 7.87 11.43
N LEU A 296 2.61 6.98 12.16
CA LEU A 296 3.94 7.30 12.68
C LEU A 296 4.91 7.68 11.55
N LEU A 297 4.94 6.94 10.44
CA LEU A 297 5.82 7.25 9.31
C LEU A 297 5.46 8.58 8.65
N PHE A 298 4.17 8.86 8.39
CA PHE A 298 3.73 10.15 7.87
C PHE A 298 4.25 11.31 8.74
N ARG A 299 4.08 11.20 10.07
CA ARG A 299 4.55 12.20 11.02
C ARG A 299 6.08 12.37 11.01
N LEU A 300 6.83 11.25 10.99
CA LEU A 300 8.30 11.29 11.00
C LEU A 300 8.89 11.85 9.70
N LEU A 301 8.19 11.65 8.58
CA LEU A 301 8.56 12.19 7.28
C LEU A 301 8.05 13.62 7.05
N GLY A 302 7.23 14.18 7.96
CA GLY A 302 6.63 15.51 7.83
C GLY A 302 5.52 15.58 6.80
N GLU A 303 4.91 14.44 6.47
CA GLU A 303 3.85 14.31 5.47
C GLU A 303 2.46 14.25 6.13
N ARG A 304 1.43 14.61 5.36
CA ARG A 304 0.04 14.54 5.82
C ARG A 304 -0.54 13.14 5.59
N PRO A 305 -1.11 12.50 6.62
CA PRO A 305 -1.78 11.22 6.45
C PRO A 305 -3.11 11.39 5.71
N PRO A 306 -3.55 10.38 4.92
CA PRO A 306 -4.87 10.33 4.34
C PRO A 306 -5.94 10.03 5.40
N ARG A 307 -7.21 10.25 5.05
CA ARG A 307 -8.36 9.69 5.79
C ARG A 307 -8.45 8.19 5.50
N TYR A 308 -8.81 7.40 6.49
CA TYR A 308 -8.92 5.94 6.37
C TYR A 308 -10.36 5.46 6.44
N ALA A 309 -10.65 4.40 5.70
CA ALA A 309 -11.87 3.61 5.77
C ALA A 309 -11.51 2.13 5.65
N HIS A 310 -11.61 1.40 6.74
CA HIS A 310 -11.38 -0.04 6.77
C HIS A 310 -12.71 -0.76 6.60
N ILE A 311 -12.87 -1.40 5.46
CA ILE A 311 -14.12 -2.08 5.08
C ILE A 311 -14.08 -3.55 5.48
N PRO A 312 -15.22 -4.14 5.83
CA PRO A 312 -15.32 -5.56 6.16
C PRO A 312 -14.94 -6.43 4.95
N LEU A 313 -14.46 -7.62 5.24
CA LEU A 313 -13.99 -8.56 4.22
C LEU A 313 -15.10 -9.44 3.69
N LEU A 314 -14.93 -9.93 2.45
CA LEU A 314 -15.73 -11.02 1.92
C LEU A 314 -15.09 -12.37 2.31
N HIS A 315 -15.94 -13.28 2.77
CA HIS A 315 -15.60 -14.63 3.19
C HIS A 315 -16.29 -15.66 2.30
N ASP A 316 -15.73 -16.85 2.17
CA ASP A 316 -16.39 -17.96 1.49
C ASP A 316 -17.52 -18.53 2.36
N ALA A 317 -18.20 -19.56 1.87
CA ALA A 317 -19.30 -20.20 2.58
C ALA A 317 -18.88 -20.88 3.89
N ALA A 318 -17.60 -21.27 4.01
CA ALA A 318 -17.04 -21.80 5.25
C ALA A 318 -16.68 -20.70 6.28
N GLY A 319 -16.82 -19.42 5.90
CA GLY A 319 -16.44 -18.28 6.75
C GLY A 319 -14.94 -17.96 6.68
N GLU A 320 -14.20 -18.58 5.77
CA GLU A 320 -12.80 -18.30 5.55
C GLU A 320 -12.65 -17.07 4.62
N ARG A 321 -11.66 -16.22 4.90
CA ARG A 321 -11.36 -15.06 4.06
C ARG A 321 -11.10 -15.48 2.61
N LEU A 322 -11.73 -14.76 1.65
CA LEU A 322 -11.41 -14.95 0.24
C LEU A 322 -9.93 -14.69 -0.03
N ALA A 323 -9.30 -15.67 -0.63
CA ALA A 323 -7.89 -15.62 -0.98
C ALA A 323 -7.68 -16.13 -2.41
N LYS A 324 -6.50 -15.95 -2.97
CA LYS A 324 -6.13 -16.36 -4.34
C LYS A 324 -6.32 -17.86 -4.63
N ARG A 325 -6.44 -18.70 -3.60
CA ARG A 325 -6.78 -20.14 -3.73
C ARG A 325 -8.21 -20.39 -4.22
N HIS A 326 -9.11 -19.41 -4.12
CA HIS A 326 -10.51 -19.51 -4.60
C HIS A 326 -10.58 -19.11 -6.08
N HIS A 327 -9.95 -19.91 -6.95
CA HIS A 327 -9.80 -19.64 -8.38
C HIS A 327 -11.14 -19.38 -9.09
N SER A 328 -12.22 -20.08 -8.71
CA SER A 328 -13.56 -19.91 -9.30
C SER A 328 -14.18 -18.53 -9.07
N LEU A 329 -13.72 -17.80 -8.06
CA LEU A 329 -14.15 -16.44 -7.73
C LEU A 329 -13.15 -15.36 -8.20
N SER A 330 -12.17 -15.74 -9.05
CA SER A 330 -11.33 -14.76 -9.73
C SER A 330 -12.15 -14.04 -10.81
N LEU A 331 -11.85 -12.74 -11.01
CA LEU A 331 -12.55 -11.94 -12.03
C LEU A 331 -12.36 -12.51 -13.44
N GLY A 332 -11.17 -13.08 -13.72
CA GLY A 332 -10.92 -13.81 -14.96
C GLY A 332 -11.85 -14.99 -15.14
N ALA A 333 -11.98 -15.85 -14.12
CA ALA A 333 -12.86 -17.01 -14.19
C ALA A 333 -14.35 -16.64 -14.31
N LEU A 334 -14.79 -15.59 -13.61
CA LEU A 334 -16.16 -15.08 -13.74
C LEU A 334 -16.43 -14.60 -15.17
N ARG A 335 -15.50 -13.85 -15.77
CA ARG A 335 -15.60 -13.37 -17.14
C ARG A 335 -15.64 -14.54 -18.16
N GLU A 336 -14.78 -15.54 -17.99
CA GLU A 336 -14.75 -16.75 -18.83
C GLU A 336 -16.03 -17.58 -18.69
N ALA A 337 -16.64 -17.59 -17.50
CA ALA A 337 -17.94 -18.20 -17.26
C ALA A 337 -19.14 -17.40 -17.81
N GLY A 338 -18.89 -16.26 -18.49
CA GLY A 338 -19.93 -15.41 -19.07
C GLY A 338 -20.67 -14.51 -18.08
N VAL A 339 -20.12 -14.29 -16.89
CA VAL A 339 -20.68 -13.30 -15.95
C VAL A 339 -20.49 -11.89 -16.50
N ARG A 340 -21.56 -11.11 -16.51
CA ARG A 340 -21.51 -9.70 -16.94
C ARG A 340 -20.94 -8.81 -15.83
N PRO A 341 -20.07 -7.84 -16.15
CA PRO A 341 -19.49 -6.94 -15.15
C PRO A 341 -20.54 -6.16 -14.36
N GLU A 342 -21.65 -5.78 -15.01
CA GLU A 342 -22.76 -5.07 -14.35
C GLU A 342 -23.41 -5.93 -13.27
N ALA A 343 -23.52 -7.24 -13.48
CA ALA A 343 -24.05 -8.16 -12.47
C ALA A 343 -23.14 -8.20 -11.23
N VAL A 344 -21.81 -8.22 -11.43
CA VAL A 344 -20.85 -8.19 -10.33
C VAL A 344 -20.92 -6.85 -9.58
N THR A 345 -20.83 -5.74 -10.29
CA THR A 345 -20.76 -4.41 -9.67
C THR A 345 -22.08 -4.03 -8.99
N ALA A 346 -23.23 -4.32 -9.59
CA ALA A 346 -24.53 -4.11 -8.98
C ALA A 346 -24.73 -4.97 -7.73
N TRP A 347 -24.28 -6.23 -7.77
CA TRP A 347 -24.37 -7.12 -6.61
C TRP A 347 -23.47 -6.62 -5.45
N LEU A 348 -22.23 -6.22 -5.73
CA LEU A 348 -21.33 -5.63 -4.74
C LEU A 348 -21.92 -4.31 -4.17
N ALA A 349 -22.48 -3.46 -5.01
CA ALA A 349 -23.09 -2.22 -4.56
C ALA A 349 -24.32 -2.45 -3.64
N ARG A 350 -25.15 -3.44 -3.96
CA ARG A 350 -26.27 -3.85 -3.08
C ARG A 350 -25.74 -4.39 -1.75
N ALA A 351 -24.70 -5.23 -1.79
CA ALA A 351 -24.04 -5.75 -0.57
C ALA A 351 -23.47 -4.63 0.31
N ALA A 352 -23.05 -3.52 -0.29
CA ALA A 352 -22.60 -2.32 0.40
C ALA A 352 -23.74 -1.40 0.88
N GLY A 353 -25.00 -1.73 0.63
CA GLY A 353 -26.15 -0.86 0.94
C GLY A 353 -26.23 0.39 0.05
N LEU A 354 -25.52 0.41 -1.09
CA LEU A 354 -25.47 1.54 -2.01
C LEU A 354 -26.55 1.48 -3.12
N GLY A 355 -27.38 0.44 -3.13
CA GLY A 355 -28.40 0.20 -4.15
C GLY A 355 -27.83 -0.39 -5.44
N GLU A 356 -28.60 -0.34 -6.52
CA GLU A 356 -28.26 -0.93 -7.82
C GLU A 356 -27.68 0.09 -8.80
N GLY A 357 -26.87 -0.38 -9.71
CA GLY A 357 -26.33 0.40 -10.83
C GLY A 357 -24.90 0.00 -11.20
N VAL A 358 -24.48 0.45 -12.37
CA VAL A 358 -23.07 0.37 -12.78
C VAL A 358 -22.24 1.43 -12.05
N PRO A 359 -20.91 1.27 -11.93
CA PRO A 359 -20.07 2.17 -11.14
C PRO A 359 -20.25 3.65 -11.50
N ALA A 360 -20.34 3.99 -12.80
CA ALA A 360 -20.50 5.37 -13.25
C ALA A 360 -21.81 6.00 -12.77
N ASP A 361 -22.93 5.29 -12.87
CA ASP A 361 -24.24 5.78 -12.44
C ASP A 361 -24.31 5.91 -10.91
N LEU A 362 -23.73 4.94 -10.20
CA LEU A 362 -23.58 4.98 -8.75
C LEU A 362 -22.77 6.21 -8.31
N ALA A 363 -21.66 6.49 -8.96
CA ALA A 363 -20.82 7.66 -8.65
C ALA A 363 -21.58 8.97 -8.88
N VAL A 364 -22.32 9.09 -9.99
CA VAL A 364 -23.14 10.27 -10.27
C VAL A 364 -24.23 10.45 -9.20
N ARG A 365 -24.91 9.37 -8.82
CA ARG A 365 -25.94 9.40 -7.80
C ARG A 365 -25.38 9.81 -6.44
N LEU A 366 -24.31 9.15 -5.98
CA LEU A 366 -23.65 9.43 -4.71
C LEU A 366 -23.08 10.86 -4.67
N ARG A 367 -22.56 11.34 -5.80
CA ARG A 367 -22.09 12.73 -5.90
C ARG A 367 -23.21 13.75 -5.67
N ARG A 368 -24.45 13.46 -6.09
CA ARG A 368 -25.60 14.31 -5.80
C ARG A 368 -25.99 14.29 -4.32
N GLU A 369 -25.67 13.21 -3.60
CA GLU A 369 -25.83 13.11 -2.14
C GLU A 369 -24.75 13.92 -1.38
N GLY A 370 -23.70 14.38 -2.06
CA GLY A 370 -22.68 15.28 -1.55
C GLY A 370 -21.51 14.62 -0.81
N LYS A 371 -21.67 13.39 -0.36
CA LYS A 371 -20.61 12.60 0.31
C LYS A 371 -20.85 11.11 0.13
N PHE A 372 -19.79 10.32 0.32
CA PHE A 372 -19.95 8.86 0.32
C PHE A 372 -20.61 8.41 1.65
N PRO A 373 -21.66 7.58 1.59
CA PRO A 373 -22.47 7.21 2.77
C PRO A 373 -21.85 6.02 3.53
N TRP A 374 -20.78 6.24 4.26
CA TRP A 374 -20.04 5.22 5.02
C TRP A 374 -20.92 4.46 6.02
N GLU A 375 -21.96 5.11 6.54
CA GLU A 375 -22.90 4.54 7.49
C GLU A 375 -23.79 3.43 6.91
N ARG A 376 -23.91 3.34 5.59
CA ARG A 376 -24.65 2.27 4.90
C ARG A 376 -23.88 0.97 4.78
N LEU A 377 -22.55 1.02 4.91
CA LEU A 377 -21.71 -0.16 4.77
C LEU A 377 -21.94 -1.15 5.92
N PRO A 378 -21.89 -2.47 5.63
CA PRO A 378 -21.90 -3.47 6.68
C PRO A 378 -20.75 -3.26 7.66
N ARG A 379 -20.95 -3.63 8.93
CA ARG A 379 -19.98 -3.45 10.01
C ARG A 379 -19.19 -4.72 10.33
N THR A 380 -19.57 -5.83 9.73
CA THR A 380 -18.94 -7.14 9.92
C THR A 380 -18.62 -7.76 8.58
N GLY A 381 -17.71 -8.74 8.56
CA GLY A 381 -17.42 -9.51 7.35
C GLY A 381 -18.68 -10.11 6.73
N LEU A 382 -18.65 -10.32 5.43
CA LEU A 382 -19.79 -10.83 4.65
C LEU A 382 -19.46 -12.22 4.11
N ARG A 383 -20.32 -13.21 4.40
CA ARG A 383 -20.20 -14.59 3.93
C ARG A 383 -20.93 -14.80 2.61
N LEU A 384 -20.22 -15.33 1.63
CA LEU A 384 -20.76 -15.69 0.31
C LEU A 384 -21.43 -17.06 0.33
N SER A 385 -22.41 -17.26 -0.53
CA SER A 385 -22.94 -18.60 -0.82
C SER A 385 -21.98 -19.40 -1.71
N ASP A 386 -22.01 -20.74 -1.60
CA ASP A 386 -21.17 -21.65 -2.40
C ASP A 386 -21.37 -21.47 -3.91
N ASN A 387 -22.59 -21.13 -4.35
CA ASN A 387 -22.97 -21.01 -5.74
C ASN A 387 -22.96 -19.59 -6.27
N VAL A 388 -22.33 -18.64 -5.56
CA VAL A 388 -22.36 -17.20 -5.91
C VAL A 388 -21.91 -16.91 -7.35
N ALA A 389 -20.90 -17.62 -7.86
CA ALA A 389 -20.42 -17.44 -9.24
C ALA A 389 -21.49 -17.80 -10.27
N GLU A 390 -22.16 -18.92 -10.08
CA GLU A 390 -23.23 -19.39 -10.96
C GLU A 390 -24.49 -18.49 -10.85
N ALA A 391 -24.82 -18.06 -9.64
CA ALA A 391 -25.91 -17.15 -9.40
C ALA A 391 -25.65 -15.75 -10.01
N LEU A 392 -24.41 -15.25 -9.96
CA LEU A 392 -24.02 -14.02 -10.67
C LEU A 392 -24.16 -14.17 -12.18
N ARG A 393 -23.84 -15.35 -12.75
CA ARG A 393 -24.03 -15.62 -14.18
C ARG A 393 -25.49 -15.59 -14.58
N ARG A 394 -26.39 -16.16 -13.75
CA ARG A 394 -27.83 -16.11 -13.99
C ARG A 394 -28.45 -14.75 -13.69
N GLY A 395 -27.79 -13.93 -12.88
CA GLY A 395 -28.30 -12.60 -12.44
C GLY A 395 -29.21 -12.68 -11.21
N ASP A 396 -29.24 -13.80 -10.49
CA ASP A 396 -30.07 -14.06 -9.31
C ASP A 396 -29.26 -14.27 -8.02
N ALA A 397 -28.00 -13.80 -7.99
CA ALA A 397 -27.12 -13.97 -6.85
C ALA A 397 -27.70 -13.38 -5.56
N PRO A 398 -27.86 -14.20 -4.50
CA PRO A 398 -28.32 -13.71 -3.21
C PRO A 398 -27.29 -12.75 -2.63
N LEU A 399 -27.76 -11.81 -1.81
CA LEU A 399 -26.82 -10.96 -1.06
C LEU A 399 -26.02 -11.79 -0.07
N PRO A 400 -24.77 -11.40 0.19
CA PRO A 400 -23.95 -12.10 1.19
C PRO A 400 -24.51 -11.85 2.59
N GLU A 401 -24.35 -12.84 3.46
CA GLU A 401 -24.82 -12.78 4.83
C GLU A 401 -23.77 -12.14 5.76
N PRO A 402 -24.20 -11.29 6.69
CA PRO A 402 -23.29 -10.79 7.73
C PRO A 402 -22.72 -11.94 8.56
N LEU A 403 -21.41 -11.92 8.80
CA LEU A 403 -20.82 -12.79 9.82
C LEU A 403 -21.19 -12.30 11.21
N PRO A 404 -21.34 -13.21 12.19
CA PRO A 404 -21.54 -12.79 13.58
C PRO A 404 -20.38 -11.88 14.02
N ALA A 405 -20.69 -10.82 14.73
CA ALA A 405 -19.66 -9.96 15.31
C ALA A 405 -18.71 -10.83 16.15
N CYS A 406 -17.40 -10.71 15.92
CA CYS A 406 -16.43 -11.30 16.83
C CYS A 406 -16.71 -10.77 18.23
N LYS A 407 -17.12 -11.63 19.15
CA LYS A 407 -17.14 -11.29 20.58
C LYS A 407 -15.66 -11.05 20.94
N ASN A 408 -15.30 -9.79 21.15
CA ASN A 408 -14.01 -9.48 21.76
C ASN A 408 -13.99 -10.20 23.13
N THR A 409 -13.28 -11.33 23.17
CA THR A 409 -12.90 -12.01 24.41
C THR A 409 -11.55 -11.49 24.88
#